data_a8e27690a3a7f9649570a7fc995bc691
#
_entry.id   a8e27690a3a7f9649570a7fc995bc691
#
_cell.length_a   1.000
_cell.length_b   1.000
_cell.length_c   1.000
_cell.angle_alpha   90.00
_cell.angle_beta   90.00
_cell.angle_gamma   90.00
#
_symmetry.space_group_name_H-M   'P 1'
#
loop_
_entity.id
_entity.type
_entity.pdbx_description
1 polymer ?
#
loop_
_entity_poly.entity_id
_entity_poly.type
_entity_poly.pdbx_seq_one_letter_code
_entity_poly.pdbx_strand_id
1 'polypeptide(L)'
;DNPYVPEVKAMKGLTLYEVPQLSVTAAFFCQKVNPTGNPNIGSGKLDGNGIPVDFFADINVRKAFLHAFDRKTYKKDVFNDLVVMPSSPNIKGLPYHKDVPVYEFDLKKSADYMKKAWDGKVWDQGFKMIITHNTGNEMREAAAHMMAENIMSLNPKFQIEVRNVEWKDYLVKYRNFMYPIFIIGWGADYADPHNFMYTFMHSRGVYGRYMAYENPEVDRLCEAGIANVDPDKRREIYHKLQDLWYTEAIANTIYQQIVVRAYRDWVKGYVPNAMLTDANEMLMDIWKE
;
A
#
# COMPACT_ATOMS: atom_id res chain seq x y z
N ASP A 1 -2.42 -17.97 -2.12
CA ASP A 1 -0.99 -18.25 -2.13
C ASP A 1 -0.62 -18.98 -3.41
N ASN A 2 0.37 -18.47 -4.14
CA ASN A 2 0.66 -18.94 -5.49
C ASN A 2 1.93 -19.84 -5.64
N PRO A 3 2.43 -20.56 -4.62
CA PRO A 3 3.62 -21.38 -4.81
C PRO A 3 3.38 -22.53 -5.82
N TYR A 4 2.14 -22.99 -5.96
CA TYR A 4 1.77 -24.09 -6.85
C TYR A 4 1.42 -23.67 -8.28
N VAL A 5 1.39 -22.38 -8.60
CA VAL A 5 1.03 -21.91 -9.95
C VAL A 5 1.95 -22.47 -11.05
N PRO A 6 3.28 -22.53 -10.88
CA PRO A 6 4.15 -23.15 -11.88
C PRO A 6 3.81 -24.62 -12.15
N GLU A 7 3.51 -25.39 -11.10
CA GLU A 7 3.11 -26.80 -11.23
C GLU A 7 1.78 -26.94 -11.97
N VAL A 8 0.79 -26.12 -11.59
CA VAL A 8 -0.54 -26.12 -12.23
C VAL A 8 -0.45 -25.70 -13.70
N LYS A 9 0.43 -24.74 -14.04
CA LYS A 9 0.69 -24.35 -15.43
C LYS A 9 1.26 -25.50 -16.28
N ALA A 10 2.00 -26.42 -15.68
CA ALA A 10 2.58 -27.56 -16.36
C ALA A 10 1.57 -28.73 -16.54
N MET A 11 0.44 -28.71 -15.86
CA MET A 11 -0.59 -29.77 -15.95
C MET A 11 -1.37 -29.68 -17.26
N LYS A 12 -1.61 -30.84 -17.89
CA LYS A 12 -2.43 -30.96 -19.08
C LYS A 12 -3.92 -30.99 -18.71
N GLY A 13 -4.77 -30.49 -19.60
CA GLY A 13 -6.22 -30.52 -19.42
C GLY A 13 -6.73 -29.43 -18.47
N LEU A 14 -5.98 -28.34 -18.32
CA LEU A 14 -6.35 -27.16 -17.52
C LEU A 14 -6.20 -25.88 -18.35
N THR A 15 -7.18 -24.99 -18.17
CA THR A 15 -7.11 -23.59 -18.63
C THR A 15 -6.92 -22.70 -17.41
N LEU A 16 -5.90 -21.82 -17.45
CA LEU A 16 -5.60 -20.88 -16.39
C LEU A 16 -6.01 -19.46 -16.79
N TYR A 17 -6.61 -18.76 -15.82
CA TYR A 17 -6.96 -17.35 -15.92
C TYR A 17 -6.18 -16.58 -14.86
N GLU A 18 -5.37 -15.63 -15.27
CA GLU A 18 -4.63 -14.71 -14.40
C GLU A 18 -5.33 -13.34 -14.43
N VAL A 19 -5.98 -12.99 -13.33
CA VAL A 19 -6.84 -11.79 -13.26
C VAL A 19 -6.28 -10.81 -12.25
N PRO A 20 -5.71 -9.67 -12.67
CA PRO A 20 -5.39 -8.58 -11.76
C PRO A 20 -6.68 -8.07 -11.11
N GLN A 21 -6.79 -8.24 -9.80
CA GLN A 21 -7.95 -7.79 -9.02
C GLN A 21 -7.98 -6.26 -8.92
N LEU A 22 -9.17 -5.67 -8.89
CA LEU A 22 -9.32 -4.26 -8.53
C LEU A 22 -9.18 -4.08 -7.01
N SER A 23 -8.00 -4.40 -6.51
CA SER A 23 -7.62 -4.26 -5.10
C SER A 23 -6.16 -3.85 -5.00
N VAL A 24 -5.83 -3.04 -4.00
CA VAL A 24 -4.45 -2.62 -3.74
C VAL A 24 -4.18 -2.61 -2.25
N THR A 25 -3.01 -3.12 -1.87
CA THR A 25 -2.46 -3.00 -0.52
C THR A 25 -1.39 -1.91 -0.49
N ALA A 26 -1.42 -1.08 0.55
CA ALA A 26 -0.42 -0.04 0.77
C ALA A 26 0.02 0.03 2.24
N ALA A 27 1.22 0.56 2.45
CA ALA A 27 1.71 0.98 3.76
C ALA A 27 1.52 2.50 3.89
N PHE A 28 0.74 2.88 4.88
CA PHE A 28 0.32 4.25 5.12
C PHE A 28 1.12 4.87 6.25
N PHE A 29 1.58 6.10 6.08
CA PHE A 29 2.36 6.87 7.03
C PHE A 29 1.45 7.81 7.84
N CYS A 30 1.21 7.52 9.11
CA CYS A 30 0.39 8.38 9.96
C CYS A 30 1.18 9.66 10.33
N GLN A 31 0.68 10.80 9.88
CA GLN A 31 1.35 12.11 10.06
C GLN A 31 0.99 12.77 11.39
N LYS A 32 0.06 12.19 12.15
CA LYS A 32 -0.29 12.65 13.51
C LYS A 32 -0.79 11.48 14.35
N VAL A 33 0.15 10.79 14.97
CA VAL A 33 -0.12 9.60 15.81
C VAL A 33 -0.73 10.03 17.14
N ASN A 34 -1.69 9.26 17.67
CA ASN A 34 -2.22 9.48 19.01
C ASN A 34 -1.19 9.01 20.06
N PRO A 35 -0.72 9.90 20.96
CA PRO A 35 0.28 9.54 21.97
C PRO A 35 -0.28 8.82 23.18
N THR A 36 -1.61 8.85 23.42
CA THR A 36 -2.19 8.37 24.67
C THR A 36 -2.05 6.86 24.81
N GLY A 37 -1.20 6.43 25.73
CA GLY A 37 -0.96 5.01 26.01
C GLY A 37 -0.44 4.24 24.80
N ASN A 38 0.32 4.88 23.90
CA ASN A 38 0.76 4.33 22.64
C ASN A 38 2.19 3.79 22.69
N PRO A 39 2.38 2.46 22.80
CA PRO A 39 3.72 1.87 22.82
C PRO A 39 4.43 1.92 21.46
N ASN A 40 3.69 2.19 20.35
CA ASN A 40 4.26 2.12 19.00
C ASN A 40 5.19 3.29 18.67
N ILE A 41 5.15 4.36 19.47
CA ILE A 41 6.01 5.54 19.33
C ILE A 41 7.10 5.63 20.41
N GLY A 42 7.27 4.60 21.23
CA GLY A 42 8.28 4.58 22.30
C GLY A 42 8.10 5.72 23.29
N SER A 43 9.16 6.53 23.49
CA SER A 43 9.12 7.71 24.38
C SER A 43 8.23 8.86 23.91
N GLY A 44 7.74 8.83 22.66
CA GLY A 44 6.98 9.91 22.03
C GLY A 44 7.85 11.15 21.67
N LYS A 45 9.17 10.99 21.71
CA LYS A 45 10.15 12.05 21.40
C LYS A 45 11.25 11.50 20.50
N LEU A 46 11.93 12.42 19.80
CA LEU A 46 13.12 12.08 19.01
C LEU A 46 14.35 12.13 19.92
N ASP A 47 14.56 11.08 20.70
CA ASP A 47 15.60 10.96 21.73
C ASP A 47 16.34 9.60 21.66
N GLY A 48 16.21 8.90 20.54
CA GLY A 48 16.74 7.55 20.35
C GLY A 48 15.85 6.44 20.90
N ASN A 49 14.85 6.75 21.75
CA ASN A 49 13.97 5.77 22.39
C ASN A 49 12.53 5.85 21.89
N GLY A 50 12.22 6.76 20.99
CA GLY A 50 10.89 6.91 20.41
C GLY A 50 10.89 7.79 19.18
N ILE A 51 9.66 8.11 18.72
CA ILE A 51 9.39 9.08 17.66
C ILE A 51 8.34 10.08 18.13
N PRO A 52 8.39 11.36 17.70
CA PRO A 52 7.33 12.31 17.96
C PRO A 52 6.04 11.94 17.21
N VAL A 53 4.91 12.48 17.65
CA VAL A 53 3.58 12.17 17.11
C VAL A 53 3.45 12.48 15.62
N ASP A 54 4.20 13.44 15.13
CA ASP A 54 4.22 13.94 13.75
C ASP A 54 5.47 13.52 12.96
N PHE A 55 6.13 12.43 13.38
CA PHE A 55 7.36 11.92 12.76
C PHE A 55 7.26 11.79 11.24
N PHE A 56 6.15 11.25 10.75
CA PHE A 56 5.88 11.09 9.32
C PHE A 56 5.29 12.35 8.64
N ALA A 57 5.08 13.46 9.34
CA ALA A 57 4.76 14.74 8.71
C ALA A 57 5.96 15.26 7.88
N ASP A 58 7.20 14.94 8.30
CA ASP A 58 8.39 15.22 7.49
C ASP A 58 8.42 14.32 6.24
N ILE A 59 8.37 14.96 5.07
CA ILE A 59 8.42 14.27 3.77
C ILE A 59 9.74 13.50 3.57
N ASN A 60 10.84 13.94 4.19
CA ASN A 60 12.11 13.23 4.08
C ASN A 60 12.05 11.87 4.77
N VAL A 61 11.37 11.77 5.92
CA VAL A 61 11.13 10.48 6.57
C VAL A 61 10.35 9.56 5.64
N ARG A 62 9.23 10.04 5.06
CA ARG A 62 8.42 9.23 4.13
C ARG A 62 9.23 8.77 2.92
N LYS A 63 9.97 9.69 2.27
CA LYS A 63 10.83 9.36 1.11
C LYS A 63 11.92 8.34 1.46
N ALA A 64 12.49 8.41 2.66
CA ALA A 64 13.46 7.43 3.11
C ALA A 64 12.85 6.03 3.20
N PHE A 65 11.66 5.88 3.81
CA PHE A 65 10.94 4.60 3.87
C PHE A 65 10.52 4.10 2.49
N LEU A 66 10.14 4.98 1.57
CA LEU A 66 9.78 4.61 0.21
C LEU A 66 10.99 4.07 -0.57
N HIS A 67 12.17 4.67 -0.43
CA HIS A 67 13.42 4.16 -1.03
C HIS A 67 13.97 2.91 -0.34
N ALA A 68 13.54 2.61 0.88
CA ALA A 68 13.93 1.41 1.60
C ALA A 68 13.11 0.16 1.22
N PHE A 69 12.06 0.28 0.41
CA PHE A 69 11.23 -0.83 -0.01
C PHE A 69 11.70 -1.41 -1.34
N ASP A 70 12.29 -2.62 -1.33
CA ASP A 70 12.75 -3.32 -2.53
C ASP A 70 11.58 -4.01 -3.24
N ARG A 71 10.95 -3.28 -4.16
CA ARG A 71 9.81 -3.74 -4.96
C ARG A 71 10.13 -4.96 -5.81
N LYS A 72 11.37 -5.08 -6.30
CA LYS A 72 11.79 -6.20 -7.18
C LYS A 72 11.95 -7.48 -6.39
N THR A 73 12.69 -7.42 -5.28
CA THR A 73 12.86 -8.57 -4.38
C THR A 73 11.51 -8.98 -3.79
N TYR A 74 10.71 -8.03 -3.33
CA TYR A 74 9.39 -8.31 -2.78
C TYR A 74 8.46 -9.01 -3.80
N LYS A 75 8.41 -8.52 -5.05
CA LYS A 75 7.64 -9.15 -6.13
C LYS A 75 8.07 -10.59 -6.37
N LYS A 76 9.39 -10.81 -6.46
CA LYS A 76 9.96 -12.12 -6.76
C LYS A 76 9.78 -13.11 -5.61
N ASP A 77 10.19 -12.73 -4.40
CA ASP A 77 10.32 -13.68 -3.29
C ASP A 77 8.99 -13.93 -2.57
N VAL A 78 8.06 -12.94 -2.56
CA VAL A 78 6.74 -13.09 -1.92
C VAL A 78 5.69 -13.62 -2.90
N PHE A 79 5.77 -13.25 -4.18
CA PHE A 79 4.73 -13.57 -5.16
C PHE A 79 5.19 -14.44 -6.33
N ASN A 80 6.45 -14.88 -6.38
CA ASN A 80 7.02 -15.58 -7.54
C ASN A 80 6.73 -14.85 -8.86
N ASP A 81 6.87 -13.51 -8.85
CA ASP A 81 6.55 -12.58 -9.95
C ASP A 81 5.06 -12.45 -10.31
N LEU A 82 4.16 -13.16 -9.65
CA LEU A 82 2.73 -13.23 -9.96
C LEU A 82 1.94 -12.14 -9.21
N VAL A 83 2.28 -10.89 -9.45
CA VAL A 83 1.67 -9.71 -8.83
C VAL A 83 1.91 -8.47 -9.69
N VAL A 84 1.01 -7.50 -9.65
CA VAL A 84 1.25 -6.16 -10.18
C VAL A 84 1.80 -5.28 -9.05
N MET A 85 2.86 -4.52 -9.34
CA MET A 85 3.43 -3.53 -8.42
C MET A 85 2.93 -2.14 -8.82
N PRO A 86 1.85 -1.63 -8.19
CA PRO A 86 1.21 -0.38 -8.64
C PRO A 86 2.06 0.84 -8.29
N SER A 87 2.03 1.87 -9.14
CA SER A 87 2.71 3.14 -8.90
C SER A 87 1.85 4.16 -8.15
N SER A 88 0.54 3.96 -8.15
CA SER A 88 -0.44 4.82 -7.46
C SER A 88 -1.68 4.01 -7.07
N PRO A 89 -2.61 4.56 -6.25
CA PRO A 89 -3.87 3.90 -5.93
C PRO A 89 -4.81 3.75 -7.13
N ASN A 90 -4.67 4.56 -8.19
CA ASN A 90 -5.39 4.32 -9.44
C ASN A 90 -4.72 3.18 -10.20
N ILE A 91 -5.05 1.97 -9.81
CA ILE A 91 -4.40 0.73 -10.25
C ILE A 91 -4.74 0.34 -11.68
N LYS A 92 -3.92 -0.54 -12.25
CA LYS A 92 -4.14 -1.10 -13.59
C LYS A 92 -5.50 -1.82 -13.66
N GLY A 93 -6.27 -1.49 -14.68
CA GLY A 93 -7.65 -1.97 -14.88
C GLY A 93 -8.72 -0.93 -14.56
N LEU A 94 -8.37 0.17 -13.87
CA LEU A 94 -9.28 1.31 -13.67
C LEU A 94 -9.20 2.33 -14.81
N PRO A 95 -10.29 3.08 -15.08
CA PRO A 95 -10.24 4.22 -16.00
C PRO A 95 -9.17 5.23 -15.58
N TYR A 96 -8.59 5.92 -16.56
CA TYR A 96 -7.59 6.98 -16.36
C TYR A 96 -6.33 6.55 -15.60
N HIS A 97 -6.08 5.24 -15.49
CA HIS A 97 -4.81 4.75 -14.97
C HIS A 97 -3.65 5.24 -15.84
N LYS A 98 -2.59 5.70 -15.19
CA LYS A 98 -1.28 5.91 -15.80
C LYS A 98 -0.18 5.44 -14.85
N ASP A 99 0.92 5.00 -15.41
CA ASP A 99 2.12 4.78 -14.62
C ASP A 99 2.74 6.13 -14.25
N VAL A 100 2.99 6.33 -12.97
CA VAL A 100 3.77 7.46 -12.45
C VAL A 100 5.12 6.95 -11.95
N PRO A 101 6.12 7.81 -11.76
CA PRO A 101 7.38 7.41 -11.16
C PRO A 101 7.16 6.73 -9.82
N VAL A 102 8.05 5.80 -9.47
CA VAL A 102 8.08 5.14 -8.17
C VAL A 102 9.42 5.45 -7.48
N TYR A 103 9.42 5.35 -6.18
CA TYR A 103 10.66 5.42 -5.41
C TYR A 103 11.39 4.08 -5.58
N GLU A 104 12.41 4.07 -6.42
CA GLU A 104 13.25 2.88 -6.62
C GLU A 104 14.02 2.56 -5.34
N PHE A 105 14.23 1.26 -5.10
CA PHE A 105 15.04 0.80 -3.98
C PHE A 105 16.45 1.37 -4.05
N ASP A 106 16.83 2.17 -3.07
CA ASP A 106 18.12 2.84 -3.01
C ASP A 106 18.43 3.25 -1.56
N LEU A 107 19.18 2.40 -0.87
CA LEU A 107 19.56 2.64 0.53
C LEU A 107 20.43 3.88 0.71
N LYS A 108 21.18 4.29 -0.31
CA LYS A 108 21.95 5.53 -0.26
C LYS A 108 21.04 6.75 -0.24
N LYS A 109 20.06 6.80 -1.17
CA LYS A 109 19.04 7.86 -1.14
C LYS A 109 18.22 7.84 0.13
N SER A 110 17.84 6.65 0.60
CA SER A 110 17.16 6.50 1.89
C SER A 110 17.96 7.13 3.03
N ALA A 111 19.25 6.82 3.13
CA ALA A 111 20.14 7.44 4.13
C ALA A 111 20.27 8.96 3.96
N ASP A 112 20.37 9.44 2.71
CA ASP A 112 20.46 10.88 2.43
C ASP A 112 19.19 11.64 2.85
N TYR A 113 18.02 11.04 2.70
CA TYR A 113 16.76 11.58 3.20
C TYR A 113 16.70 11.54 4.74
N MET A 114 17.11 10.44 5.38
CA MET A 114 17.15 10.35 6.84
C MET A 114 18.09 11.39 7.47
N LYS A 115 19.22 11.71 6.80
CA LYS A 115 20.15 12.77 7.23
C LYS A 115 19.56 14.17 7.14
N LYS A 116 18.54 14.39 6.30
CA LYS A 116 17.83 15.68 6.17
C LYS A 116 16.61 15.76 7.09
N ALA A 117 16.08 14.62 7.48
CA ALA A 117 14.85 14.55 8.24
C ALA A 117 15.00 15.22 9.61
N TRP A 118 13.99 16.03 9.98
CA TRP A 118 13.97 16.77 11.25
C TRP A 118 15.25 17.60 11.48
N ASP A 119 15.72 18.30 10.46
CA ASP A 119 16.95 19.10 10.48
C ASP A 119 18.19 18.29 10.92
N GLY A 120 18.27 17.02 10.51
CA GLY A 120 19.37 16.09 10.81
C GLY A 120 19.21 15.32 12.12
N LYS A 121 18.27 15.69 12.98
CA LYS A 121 18.08 15.07 14.31
C LYS A 121 17.77 13.58 14.24
N VAL A 122 17.05 13.11 13.21
CA VAL A 122 16.75 11.68 13.02
C VAL A 122 18.04 10.88 12.91
N TRP A 123 18.99 11.37 12.11
CA TRP A 123 20.26 10.69 11.92
C TRP A 123 21.14 10.71 13.15
N ASP A 124 21.20 11.88 13.82
CA ASP A 124 22.09 12.11 14.95
C ASP A 124 21.64 11.40 16.22
N GLN A 125 20.35 11.43 16.51
CA GLN A 125 19.79 10.87 17.75
C GLN A 125 19.34 9.42 17.57
N GLY A 126 18.90 9.04 16.36
CA GLY A 126 18.22 7.78 16.13
C GLY A 126 16.76 7.82 16.58
N PHE A 127 16.09 6.68 16.46
CA PHE A 127 14.70 6.55 16.87
C PHE A 127 14.34 5.09 17.18
N LYS A 128 13.22 4.91 17.89
CA LYS A 128 12.57 3.62 18.12
C LYS A 128 11.10 3.69 17.79
N MET A 129 10.59 2.72 17.04
CA MET A 129 9.17 2.62 16.68
C MET A 129 8.73 1.18 16.40
N ILE A 130 7.42 0.98 16.26
CA ILE A 130 6.85 -0.31 15.87
C ILE A 130 6.09 -0.15 14.57
N ILE A 131 6.36 -1.03 13.59
CA ILE A 131 5.53 -1.23 12.40
C ILE A 131 4.56 -2.37 12.71
N THR A 132 3.28 -2.17 12.41
CA THR A 132 2.24 -3.15 12.78
C THR A 132 1.54 -3.68 11.53
N HIS A 133 1.33 -5.00 11.51
CA HIS A 133 0.49 -5.69 10.53
C HIS A 133 -0.53 -6.59 11.22
N ASN A 134 -1.55 -7.08 10.49
CA ASN A 134 -2.51 -8.01 11.07
C ASN A 134 -2.01 -9.46 11.05
N THR A 135 -2.31 -10.20 12.09
CA THR A 135 -2.00 -11.64 12.21
C THR A 135 -2.52 -12.42 11.01
N GLY A 136 -1.73 -13.41 10.55
CA GLY A 136 -2.09 -14.32 9.47
C GLY A 136 -1.97 -13.73 8.05
N ASN A 137 -1.36 -12.57 7.89
CA ASN A 137 -1.09 -11.99 6.58
C ASN A 137 0.42 -11.92 6.30
N GLU A 138 0.96 -12.99 5.78
CA GLU A 138 2.40 -13.15 5.47
C GLU A 138 2.92 -12.08 4.49
N MET A 139 2.10 -11.65 3.54
CA MET A 139 2.48 -10.62 2.57
C MET A 139 2.69 -9.27 3.24
N ARG A 140 1.82 -8.88 4.17
CA ARG A 140 1.99 -7.63 4.94
C ARG A 140 3.13 -7.72 5.93
N GLU A 141 3.33 -8.89 6.53
CA GLU A 141 4.45 -9.19 7.41
C GLU A 141 5.78 -9.03 6.67
N ALA A 142 5.94 -9.66 5.51
CA ALA A 142 7.13 -9.54 4.67
C ALA A 142 7.42 -8.08 4.26
N ALA A 143 6.38 -7.31 3.92
CA ALA A 143 6.54 -5.89 3.61
C ALA A 143 7.00 -5.06 4.82
N ALA A 144 6.45 -5.34 6.01
CA ALA A 144 6.85 -4.67 7.24
C ALA A 144 8.30 -4.97 7.62
N HIS A 145 8.71 -6.24 7.56
CA HIS A 145 10.09 -6.66 7.82
C HIS A 145 11.07 -6.05 6.83
N MET A 146 10.77 -6.09 5.54
CA MET A 146 11.64 -5.50 4.51
C MET A 146 11.89 -4.00 4.77
N MET A 147 10.85 -3.23 5.07
CA MET A 147 11.00 -1.81 5.41
C MET A 147 11.80 -1.62 6.68
N ALA A 148 11.51 -2.39 7.74
CA ALA A 148 12.19 -2.27 9.02
C ALA A 148 13.68 -2.59 8.92
N GLU A 149 14.03 -3.72 8.33
CA GLU A 149 15.42 -4.20 8.20
C GLU A 149 16.26 -3.25 7.34
N ASN A 150 15.72 -2.80 6.20
CA ASN A 150 16.41 -1.87 5.33
C ASN A 150 16.64 -0.50 6.00
N ILE A 151 15.67 0.03 6.73
CA ILE A 151 15.85 1.28 7.50
C ILE A 151 16.85 1.11 8.64
N MET A 152 16.76 0.00 9.40
CA MET A 152 17.71 -0.28 10.49
C MET A 152 19.15 -0.46 9.98
N SER A 153 19.33 -0.97 8.77
CA SER A 153 20.66 -1.14 8.15
C SER A 153 21.39 0.18 7.87
N LEU A 154 20.65 1.31 7.80
CA LEU A 154 21.22 2.62 7.49
C LEU A 154 22.02 3.22 8.66
N ASN A 155 21.61 2.96 9.90
CA ASN A 155 22.21 3.54 11.08
C ASN A 155 21.92 2.66 12.31
N PRO A 156 22.92 2.26 13.11
CA PRO A 156 22.74 1.41 14.29
C PRO A 156 21.86 2.01 15.38
N LYS A 157 21.57 3.31 15.31
CA LYS A 157 20.64 4.00 16.22
C LYS A 157 19.17 3.88 15.82
N PHE A 158 18.86 3.30 14.65
CA PHE A 158 17.50 3.10 14.20
C PHE A 158 17.00 1.75 14.71
N GLN A 159 15.88 1.76 15.41
CA GLN A 159 15.29 0.56 16.00
C GLN A 159 13.83 0.47 15.58
N ILE A 160 13.49 -0.58 14.86
CA ILE A 160 12.12 -0.86 14.42
C ILE A 160 11.76 -2.28 14.80
N GLU A 161 10.73 -2.43 15.63
CA GLU A 161 10.10 -3.71 15.91
C GLU A 161 8.96 -3.94 14.91
N VAL A 162 8.81 -5.15 14.39
CA VAL A 162 7.64 -5.55 13.62
C VAL A 162 6.72 -6.37 14.51
N ARG A 163 5.42 -6.01 14.56
CA ARG A 163 4.45 -6.66 15.44
C ARG A 163 3.17 -7.02 14.71
N ASN A 164 2.70 -8.25 14.92
CA ASN A 164 1.37 -8.66 14.49
C ASN A 164 0.30 -8.30 15.54
N VAL A 165 -0.92 -8.07 15.06
CA VAL A 165 -2.09 -7.78 15.91
C VAL A 165 -3.30 -8.44 15.27
N GLU A 166 -4.16 -9.03 16.09
CA GLU A 166 -5.42 -9.61 15.64
C GLU A 166 -6.27 -8.60 14.85
N TRP A 167 -6.91 -9.06 13.76
CA TRP A 167 -7.60 -8.19 12.82
C TRP A 167 -8.59 -7.23 13.46
N LYS A 168 -9.38 -7.70 14.43
CA LYS A 168 -10.36 -6.87 15.15
C LYS A 168 -9.67 -5.70 15.87
N ASP A 169 -8.60 -5.98 16.59
CA ASP A 169 -7.85 -4.98 17.34
C ASP A 169 -7.05 -4.06 16.40
N TYR A 170 -6.54 -4.62 15.32
CA TYR A 170 -5.87 -3.86 14.26
C TYR A 170 -6.77 -2.76 13.70
N LEU A 171 -8.03 -3.10 13.36
CA LEU A 171 -9.02 -2.16 12.85
C LEU A 171 -9.34 -1.04 13.85
N VAL A 172 -9.48 -1.38 15.13
CA VAL A 172 -9.75 -0.38 16.20
C VAL A 172 -8.55 0.56 16.35
N LYS A 173 -7.33 0.00 16.40
CA LYS A 173 -6.13 0.78 16.70
C LYS A 173 -5.73 1.72 15.56
N TYR A 174 -5.78 1.28 14.28
CA TYR A 174 -5.45 2.21 13.20
C TYR A 174 -6.46 3.35 13.09
N ARG A 175 -7.75 3.08 13.33
CA ARG A 175 -8.80 4.10 13.36
C ARG A 175 -8.68 5.10 14.52
N ASN A 176 -7.93 4.75 15.56
CA ASN A 176 -7.59 5.61 16.67
C ASN A 176 -6.20 6.23 16.54
N PHE A 177 -5.59 6.20 15.35
CA PHE A 177 -4.28 6.77 15.05
C PHE A 177 -3.14 6.18 15.89
N MET A 178 -3.23 4.91 16.29
CA MET A 178 -2.23 4.29 17.17
C MET A 178 -0.97 3.85 16.41
N TYR A 179 -1.03 3.68 15.10
CA TYR A 179 0.07 3.14 14.31
C TYR A 179 0.80 4.22 13.53
N PRO A 180 2.13 4.37 13.71
CA PRO A 180 2.95 5.24 12.86
C PRO A 180 2.93 4.79 11.40
N ILE A 181 3.01 3.47 11.19
CA ILE A 181 2.79 2.82 9.89
C ILE A 181 1.74 1.74 10.07
N PHE A 182 0.74 1.73 9.19
CA PHE A 182 -0.22 0.64 9.09
C PHE A 182 -0.30 0.12 7.65
N ILE A 183 -0.41 -1.21 7.49
CA ILE A 183 -0.43 -1.87 6.20
C ILE A 183 -1.80 -2.50 5.99
N ILE A 184 -2.56 -2.01 5.02
CA ILE A 184 -3.93 -2.47 4.77
C ILE A 184 -4.27 -2.36 3.28
N GLY A 185 -5.26 -3.13 2.83
CA GLY A 185 -5.72 -3.11 1.44
C GLY A 185 -7.13 -2.53 1.29
N TRP A 186 -7.46 -2.19 0.06
CA TRP A 186 -8.78 -1.78 -0.40
C TRP A 186 -9.16 -2.57 -1.63
N GLY A 187 -10.34 -3.16 -1.65
CA GLY A 187 -10.96 -3.72 -2.84
C GLY A 187 -12.01 -2.75 -3.39
N ALA A 188 -12.21 -2.74 -4.70
CA ALA A 188 -13.15 -1.85 -5.33
C ALA A 188 -14.60 -2.13 -4.90
N ASP A 189 -15.31 -1.12 -4.41
CA ASP A 189 -16.77 -1.14 -4.26
C ASP A 189 -17.43 -0.94 -5.64
N TYR A 190 -16.77 -0.17 -6.50
CA TYR A 190 -17.14 0.07 -7.90
C TYR A 190 -15.89 0.42 -8.71
N ALA A 191 -15.90 0.08 -10.01
CA ALA A 191 -14.73 0.22 -10.90
C ALA A 191 -14.55 1.67 -11.40
N ASP A 192 -14.27 2.59 -10.50
CA ASP A 192 -14.00 4.00 -10.80
C ASP A 192 -12.78 4.48 -10.01
N PRO A 193 -11.91 5.33 -10.58
CA PRO A 193 -10.74 5.88 -9.88
C PRO A 193 -11.11 6.63 -8.61
N HIS A 194 -12.29 7.21 -8.52
CA HIS A 194 -12.75 7.91 -7.31
C HIS A 194 -12.77 7.00 -6.08
N ASN A 195 -13.19 5.75 -6.25
CA ASN A 195 -13.23 4.77 -5.14
C ASN A 195 -11.87 4.60 -4.46
N PHE A 196 -10.78 4.67 -5.23
CA PHE A 196 -9.43 4.55 -4.70
C PHE A 196 -8.81 5.89 -4.33
N MET A 197 -8.86 6.88 -5.24
CA MET A 197 -8.16 8.15 -5.00
C MET A 197 -8.77 8.92 -3.82
N TYR A 198 -10.11 8.95 -3.70
CA TYR A 198 -10.77 9.53 -2.53
C TYR A 198 -10.42 8.78 -1.24
N THR A 199 -10.53 7.45 -1.26
CA THR A 199 -10.27 6.61 -0.09
C THR A 199 -8.84 6.77 0.43
N PHE A 200 -7.86 6.89 -0.46
CA PHE A 200 -6.44 6.90 -0.13
C PHE A 200 -5.88 8.29 0.13
N MET A 201 -6.42 9.34 -0.51
CA MET A 201 -5.79 10.65 -0.54
C MET A 201 -6.63 11.77 0.10
N HIS A 202 -7.97 11.71 0.01
CA HIS A 202 -8.81 12.77 0.53
C HIS A 202 -8.78 12.79 2.06
N SER A 203 -8.73 13.99 2.69
CA SER A 203 -8.66 14.14 4.15
C SER A 203 -9.83 13.50 4.91
N ARG A 204 -10.99 13.32 4.25
CA ARG A 204 -12.16 12.60 4.77
C ARG A 204 -12.29 11.16 4.24
N GLY A 205 -11.42 10.76 3.32
CA GLY A 205 -11.34 9.39 2.81
C GLY A 205 -10.86 8.43 3.90
N VAL A 206 -11.15 7.13 3.76
CA VAL A 206 -10.86 6.17 4.83
C VAL A 206 -9.39 6.22 5.24
N TYR A 207 -8.46 6.09 4.30
CA TYR A 207 -7.04 6.04 4.64
C TYR A 207 -6.40 7.43 4.73
N GLY A 208 -6.81 8.39 3.90
CA GLY A 208 -6.36 9.78 4.02
C GLY A 208 -6.62 10.33 5.42
N ARG A 209 -7.84 10.12 5.93
CA ARG A 209 -8.21 10.51 7.30
C ARG A 209 -7.33 9.84 8.36
N TYR A 210 -7.14 8.52 8.29
CA TYR A 210 -6.39 7.79 9.33
C TYR A 210 -4.87 7.91 9.20
N MET A 211 -4.36 8.45 8.08
CA MET A 211 -3.01 8.98 7.99
C MET A 211 -2.88 10.37 8.62
N ALA A 212 -3.97 11.03 8.96
CA ALA A 212 -4.02 12.47 9.25
C ALA A 212 -3.34 13.30 8.13
N TYR A 213 -3.54 12.89 6.88
CA TYR A 213 -3.05 13.58 5.70
C TYR A 213 -4.07 14.64 5.28
N GLU A 214 -3.61 15.87 5.16
CA GLU A 214 -4.45 16.99 4.75
C GLU A 214 -3.74 17.78 3.63
N ASN A 215 -4.38 17.86 2.47
CA ASN A 215 -3.94 18.70 1.36
C ASN A 215 -5.19 19.24 0.64
N PRO A 216 -5.49 20.55 0.78
CA PRO A 216 -6.70 21.15 0.18
C PRO A 216 -6.78 21.01 -1.33
N GLU A 217 -5.64 20.97 -2.04
CA GLU A 217 -5.63 20.76 -3.49
C GLU A 217 -6.01 19.31 -3.85
N VAL A 218 -5.56 18.34 -3.09
CA VAL A 218 -5.94 16.93 -3.26
C VAL A 218 -7.44 16.75 -2.99
N ASP A 219 -7.96 17.33 -1.90
CA ASP A 219 -9.38 17.27 -1.56
C ASP A 219 -10.23 17.85 -2.68
N ARG A 220 -9.89 19.06 -3.14
CA ARG A 220 -10.56 19.74 -4.25
C ARG A 220 -10.53 18.91 -5.54
N LEU A 221 -9.40 18.28 -5.86
CA LEU A 221 -9.29 17.43 -7.05
C LEU A 221 -10.13 16.15 -6.94
N CYS A 222 -10.16 15.50 -5.79
CA CYS A 222 -11.02 14.34 -5.55
C CYS A 222 -12.50 14.68 -5.74
N GLU A 223 -12.95 15.81 -5.16
CA GLU A 223 -14.32 16.30 -5.29
C GLU A 223 -14.66 16.70 -6.74
N ALA A 224 -13.75 17.38 -7.42
CA ALA A 224 -13.91 17.73 -8.84
C ALA A 224 -13.96 16.50 -9.74
N GLY A 225 -13.19 15.45 -9.42
CA GLY A 225 -13.14 14.20 -10.20
C GLY A 225 -14.47 13.44 -10.22
N ILE A 226 -15.19 13.40 -9.08
CA ILE A 226 -16.51 12.75 -9.03
C ILE A 226 -17.62 13.66 -9.59
N ALA A 227 -17.50 14.97 -9.44
CA ALA A 227 -18.50 15.91 -9.92
C ALA A 227 -18.48 16.12 -11.44
N ASN A 228 -17.37 15.77 -12.10
CA ASN A 228 -17.21 15.99 -13.53
C ASN A 228 -17.73 14.79 -14.32
N VAL A 229 -18.51 15.07 -15.40
CA VAL A 229 -19.04 14.04 -16.33
C VAL A 229 -18.24 13.98 -17.64
N ASP A 230 -17.40 14.98 -17.91
CA ASP A 230 -16.56 15.04 -19.11
C ASP A 230 -15.35 14.10 -18.92
N PRO A 231 -15.18 13.06 -19.78
CA PRO A 231 -14.11 12.08 -19.64
C PRO A 231 -12.70 12.67 -19.72
N ASP A 232 -12.49 13.70 -20.53
CA ASP A 232 -11.17 14.30 -20.71
C ASP A 232 -10.77 15.14 -19.49
N LYS A 233 -11.69 15.92 -18.94
CA LYS A 233 -11.48 16.63 -17.67
C LYS A 233 -11.26 15.68 -16.51
N ARG A 234 -12.02 14.58 -16.44
CA ARG A 234 -11.80 13.55 -15.42
C ARG A 234 -10.41 12.94 -15.56
N ARG A 235 -9.96 12.66 -16.79
CA ARG A 235 -8.61 12.13 -17.04
C ARG A 235 -7.54 13.08 -16.52
N GLU A 236 -7.62 14.37 -16.83
CA GLU A 236 -6.69 15.38 -16.35
C GLU A 236 -6.63 15.43 -14.82
N ILE A 237 -7.79 15.41 -14.15
CA ILE A 237 -7.90 15.44 -12.70
C ILE A 237 -7.24 14.20 -12.08
N TYR A 238 -7.60 13.00 -12.55
CA TYR A 238 -7.04 11.77 -11.97
C TYR A 238 -5.57 11.56 -12.32
N HIS A 239 -5.09 12.06 -13.45
CA HIS A 239 -3.66 12.10 -13.75
C HIS A 239 -2.91 13.00 -12.78
N LYS A 240 -3.45 14.19 -12.47
CA LYS A 240 -2.85 15.10 -11.49
C LYS A 240 -2.83 14.50 -10.08
N LEU A 241 -3.89 13.82 -9.66
CA LEU A 241 -3.91 13.11 -8.37
C LEU A 241 -2.83 12.01 -8.30
N GLN A 242 -2.62 11.25 -9.39
CA GLN A 242 -1.56 10.24 -9.45
C GLN A 242 -0.17 10.87 -9.37
N ASP A 243 0.06 12.04 -9.99
CA ASP A 243 1.31 12.78 -9.85
C ASP A 243 1.53 13.27 -8.41
N LEU A 244 0.49 13.78 -7.76
CA LEU A 244 0.54 14.21 -6.36
C LEU A 244 0.82 13.04 -5.41
N TRP A 245 0.29 11.85 -5.69
CA TRP A 245 0.64 10.65 -4.92
C TRP A 245 2.15 10.45 -4.82
N TYR A 246 2.85 10.59 -5.94
CA TYR A 246 4.29 10.47 -5.99
C TYR A 246 5.00 11.68 -5.37
N THR A 247 4.66 12.89 -5.79
CA THR A 247 5.41 14.10 -5.38
C THR A 247 5.31 14.39 -3.90
N GLU A 248 4.13 14.14 -3.31
CA GLU A 248 3.87 14.30 -1.87
C GLU A 248 4.34 13.10 -1.02
N ALA A 249 4.82 12.03 -1.65
CA ALA A 249 5.24 10.81 -0.95
C ALA A 249 4.18 10.32 0.06
N ILE A 250 2.90 10.25 -0.36
CA ILE A 250 1.76 10.09 0.54
C ILE A 250 1.82 8.76 1.29
N ALA A 251 2.02 7.66 0.57
CA ALA A 251 2.15 6.32 1.12
C ALA A 251 2.86 5.40 0.12
N ASN A 252 3.14 4.16 0.50
CA ASN A 252 3.76 3.16 -0.35
C ASN A 252 2.70 2.17 -0.86
N THR A 253 2.32 2.25 -2.14
CA THR A 253 1.57 1.17 -2.78
C THR A 253 2.45 -0.08 -2.87
N ILE A 254 2.02 -1.19 -2.27
CA ILE A 254 2.83 -2.40 -2.17
C ILE A 254 2.50 -3.37 -3.30
N TYR A 255 1.25 -3.84 -3.39
CA TYR A 255 0.86 -4.78 -4.42
C TYR A 255 -0.61 -4.67 -4.83
N GLN A 256 -0.88 -5.03 -6.09
CA GLN A 256 -2.20 -5.36 -6.64
C GLN A 256 -2.20 -6.86 -6.94
N GLN A 257 -3.08 -7.60 -6.29
CA GLN A 257 -3.10 -9.05 -6.37
C GLN A 257 -3.51 -9.53 -7.76
N ILE A 258 -2.84 -10.57 -8.26
CA ILE A 258 -3.29 -11.38 -9.39
C ILE A 258 -3.92 -12.66 -8.82
N VAL A 259 -5.18 -12.88 -9.09
CA VAL A 259 -5.85 -14.14 -8.75
C VAL A 259 -5.70 -15.11 -9.92
N VAL A 260 -5.27 -16.32 -9.60
CA VAL A 260 -5.14 -17.41 -10.58
C VAL A 260 -6.29 -18.38 -10.37
N ARG A 261 -7.01 -18.65 -11.46
CA ARG A 261 -8.07 -19.67 -11.51
C ARG A 261 -7.67 -20.75 -12.50
N ALA A 262 -7.85 -21.99 -12.11
CA ALA A 262 -7.62 -23.14 -12.97
C ALA A 262 -8.92 -23.94 -13.13
N TYR A 263 -9.38 -24.09 -14.34
CA TYR A 263 -10.52 -24.90 -14.68
C TYR A 263 -10.10 -26.05 -15.59
N ARG A 264 -10.82 -27.17 -15.54
CA ARG A 264 -10.65 -28.24 -16.51
C ARG A 264 -11.04 -27.74 -17.92
N ASP A 265 -10.38 -28.23 -18.96
CA ASP A 265 -10.61 -27.80 -20.35
C ASP A 265 -12.05 -27.96 -20.81
N TRP A 266 -12.79 -28.90 -20.20
CA TRP A 266 -14.19 -29.12 -20.46
C TRP A 266 -15.14 -28.14 -19.73
N VAL A 267 -14.60 -27.25 -18.89
CA VAL A 267 -15.36 -26.13 -18.28
C VAL A 267 -15.35 -24.96 -19.24
N LYS A 268 -16.52 -24.53 -19.68
CA LYS A 268 -16.70 -23.41 -20.62
C LYS A 268 -17.49 -22.28 -19.98
N GLY A 269 -17.44 -21.09 -20.60
CA GLY A 269 -18.28 -19.95 -20.21
C GLY A 269 -17.73 -19.14 -19.04
N TYR A 270 -16.58 -19.49 -18.48
CA TYR A 270 -15.98 -18.67 -17.43
C TYR A 270 -15.51 -17.30 -17.98
N VAL A 271 -16.04 -16.23 -17.39
CA VAL A 271 -15.65 -14.84 -17.70
C VAL A 271 -14.96 -14.25 -16.48
N PRO A 272 -13.64 -13.94 -16.56
CA PRO A 272 -12.93 -13.30 -15.47
C PRO A 272 -13.51 -11.95 -15.10
N ASN A 273 -13.68 -11.68 -13.80
CA ASN A 273 -14.11 -10.37 -13.30
C ASN A 273 -13.14 -9.86 -12.23
N ALA A 274 -12.50 -8.74 -12.52
CA ALA A 274 -11.49 -8.14 -11.63
C ALA A 274 -12.05 -7.60 -10.31
N MET A 275 -13.35 -7.38 -10.20
CA MET A 275 -14.02 -6.94 -8.97
C MET A 275 -14.48 -8.11 -8.08
N LEU A 276 -14.54 -9.32 -8.61
CA LEU A 276 -15.00 -10.48 -7.86
C LEU A 276 -13.82 -11.18 -7.21
N THR A 277 -13.86 -11.26 -5.90
CA THR A 277 -12.97 -12.09 -5.09
C THR A 277 -13.53 -13.52 -5.01
N ASP A 278 -12.76 -14.43 -4.45
CA ASP A 278 -12.97 -15.89 -4.42
C ASP A 278 -14.40 -16.38 -4.13
N ALA A 279 -15.14 -15.62 -3.33
CA ALA A 279 -16.48 -16.03 -2.87
C ALA A 279 -17.64 -15.58 -3.79
N ASN A 280 -17.37 -14.74 -4.78
CA ASN A 280 -18.40 -14.04 -5.55
C ASN A 280 -18.36 -14.36 -7.06
N GLU A 281 -17.80 -15.51 -7.44
CA GLU A 281 -17.78 -15.91 -8.87
C GLU A 281 -19.20 -16.09 -9.41
N MET A 282 -19.47 -15.47 -10.55
CA MET A 282 -20.72 -15.71 -11.28
C MET A 282 -20.63 -17.06 -12.00
N LEU A 283 -21.27 -18.07 -11.45
CA LEU A 283 -21.29 -19.43 -12.00
C LEU A 283 -22.40 -19.67 -13.02
N MET A 284 -23.28 -18.68 -13.24
CA MET A 284 -24.46 -18.83 -14.09
C MET A 284 -24.14 -19.10 -15.56
N ASP A 285 -23.00 -18.63 -16.04
CA ASP A 285 -22.59 -18.78 -17.45
C ASP A 285 -21.62 -19.95 -17.66
N ILE A 286 -21.33 -20.72 -16.60
CA ILE A 286 -20.41 -21.86 -16.67
C ILE A 286 -21.18 -23.12 -17.03
N TRP A 287 -20.68 -23.86 -18.05
CA TRP A 287 -21.20 -25.16 -18.41
C TRP A 287 -20.09 -26.17 -18.65
N LYS A 288 -20.47 -27.43 -18.75
CA LYS A 288 -19.60 -28.56 -19.09
C LYS A 288 -19.79 -28.98 -20.51
N GLU A 289 -18.71 -29.12 -21.27
CA GLU A 289 -18.70 -29.68 -22.62
C GLU A 289 -18.22 -31.13 -22.61
#